data_9bf8cd9149e8e651ea0dd779f546afdd
#
_entry.id   9bf8cd9149e8e651ea0dd779f546afdd
#
_cell.length_a   1.000
_cell.length_b   1.000
_cell.length_c   1.000
_cell.angle_alpha   90.00
_cell.angle_beta   90.00
_cell.angle_gamma   90.00
#
_symmetry.space_group_name_H-M   'P 1'
#
loop_
_entity.id
_entity.type
_entity.pdbx_description
1 polymer ?
#
loop_
_entity_poly.entity_id
_entity_poly.type
_entity_poly.pdbx_seq_one_letter_code
_entity_poly.pdbx_strand_id
1 'polypeptide(L)'
;MIDQVDETERNDRVDQYLANVGASLTYTGQGRAFYNPGNDQIVMPERSLFSATKTSTATECFYSTLLHEHVHWTGHKSRNDRLDSKNKRGYAFEELIAEIGAAMLCIDLGVSSEIRDDHLQYLKGWLKALNDDKAFIKDAAAQAQKAVDYLDSLQSKTQQAAA
;
A
#
# COMPACT_ATOMS: atom_id res chain seq x y z
N MET A 1 -31.09 10.76 -2.06
CA MET A 1 -29.70 10.25 -2.09
C MET A 1 -28.94 11.18 -3.03
N ILE A 2 -27.92 11.86 -2.53
CA ILE A 2 -27.02 12.63 -3.41
C ILE A 2 -26.14 11.54 -4.02
N ASP A 3 -26.21 11.36 -5.35
CA ASP A 3 -25.29 10.49 -6.06
C ASP A 3 -23.87 11.00 -5.80
N GLN A 4 -23.07 10.18 -5.14
CA GLN A 4 -21.67 10.48 -4.85
C GLN A 4 -20.91 10.43 -6.18
N VAL A 5 -20.45 11.59 -6.64
CA VAL A 5 -19.70 11.68 -7.89
C VAL A 5 -18.32 11.05 -7.67
N ASP A 6 -17.94 10.11 -8.53
CA ASP A 6 -16.60 9.55 -8.53
C ASP A 6 -15.61 10.59 -9.06
N GLU A 7 -14.77 11.14 -8.18
CA GLU A 7 -13.74 12.12 -8.52
C GLU A 7 -12.42 11.46 -8.95
N THR A 8 -12.35 10.12 -8.95
CA THR A 8 -11.12 9.41 -9.29
C THR A 8 -10.98 9.23 -10.80
N GLU A 9 -9.74 9.35 -11.28
CA GLU A 9 -9.36 9.03 -12.66
C GLU A 9 -8.64 7.67 -12.70
N ARG A 10 -8.68 7.02 -13.88
CA ARG A 10 -7.92 5.77 -14.08
C ARG A 10 -6.45 6.07 -14.28
N ASN A 11 -5.59 5.26 -13.68
CA ASN A 11 -4.15 5.24 -13.93
C ASN A 11 -3.77 3.88 -14.51
N ASP A 12 -3.72 3.81 -15.84
CA ASP A 12 -3.49 2.55 -16.57
C ASP A 12 -2.16 1.89 -16.20
N ARG A 13 -1.14 2.67 -15.87
CA ARG A 13 0.18 2.14 -15.46
C ARG A 13 0.07 1.40 -14.14
N VAL A 14 -0.59 1.98 -13.14
CA VAL A 14 -0.78 1.33 -11.84
C VAL A 14 -1.73 0.15 -11.98
N ASP A 15 -2.82 0.31 -12.72
CA ASP A 15 -3.78 -0.76 -12.94
C ASP A 15 -3.12 -1.99 -13.60
N GLN A 16 -2.27 -1.78 -14.60
CA GLN A 16 -1.52 -2.86 -15.25
C GLN A 16 -0.50 -3.49 -14.29
N TYR A 17 0.22 -2.68 -13.53
CA TYR A 17 1.16 -3.15 -12.53
C TYR A 17 0.48 -4.08 -11.52
N LEU A 18 -0.65 -3.67 -10.97
CA LEU A 18 -1.42 -4.44 -9.98
C LEU A 18 -2.12 -5.65 -10.59
N ALA A 19 -2.55 -5.58 -11.86
CA ALA A 19 -3.08 -6.74 -12.59
C ALA A 19 -2.01 -7.84 -12.71
N ASN A 20 -0.74 -7.48 -12.95
CA ASN A 20 0.37 -8.43 -13.01
C ASN A 20 0.68 -9.07 -11.64
N VAL A 21 0.43 -8.34 -10.53
CA VAL A 21 0.55 -8.87 -9.17
C VAL A 21 -0.47 -9.98 -8.92
N GLY A 22 -1.71 -9.80 -9.38
CA GLY A 22 -2.76 -10.81 -9.31
C GLY A 22 -3.31 -11.06 -7.90
N ALA A 23 -3.21 -10.07 -6.98
CA ALA A 23 -3.82 -10.17 -5.66
C ALA A 23 -5.35 -10.23 -5.75
N SER A 24 -5.98 -11.02 -4.88
CA SER A 24 -7.44 -11.04 -4.75
C SER A 24 -7.93 -9.71 -4.19
N LEU A 25 -8.76 -8.99 -4.94
CA LEU A 25 -9.23 -7.64 -4.63
C LEU A 25 -10.76 -7.57 -4.66
N THR A 26 -11.37 -7.02 -3.63
CA THR A 26 -12.83 -6.80 -3.52
C THR A 26 -13.10 -5.34 -3.16
N TYR A 27 -14.09 -4.75 -3.80
CA TYR A 27 -14.58 -3.41 -3.51
C TYR A 27 -15.85 -3.47 -2.68
N THR A 28 -15.98 -2.53 -1.73
CA THR A 28 -17.14 -2.45 -0.84
C THR A 28 -17.63 -1.00 -0.69
N GLY A 29 -18.91 -0.82 -0.39
CA GLY A 29 -19.46 0.49 -0.02
C GLY A 29 -19.06 0.97 1.38
N GLN A 30 -18.12 0.29 2.06
CA GLN A 30 -17.60 0.70 3.36
C GLN A 30 -16.32 1.51 3.19
N GLY A 31 -16.18 2.59 3.95
CA GLY A 31 -15.04 3.52 3.87
C GLY A 31 -13.74 3.00 4.51
N ARG A 32 -13.46 1.70 4.48
CA ARG A 32 -12.28 1.10 5.08
C ARG A 32 -11.56 0.18 4.10
N ALA A 33 -10.26 0.42 3.91
CA ALA A 33 -9.35 -0.48 3.22
C ALA A 33 -8.62 -1.38 4.23
N PHE A 34 -8.36 -2.63 3.85
CA PHE A 34 -7.51 -3.54 4.62
C PHE A 34 -7.11 -4.77 3.81
N TYR A 35 -5.95 -5.33 4.14
CA TYR A 35 -5.56 -6.66 3.72
C TYR A 35 -5.95 -7.69 4.81
N ASN A 36 -6.58 -8.78 4.43
CA ASN A 36 -6.94 -9.89 5.33
C ASN A 36 -6.03 -11.10 5.05
N PRO A 37 -5.05 -11.39 5.94
CA PRO A 37 -4.15 -12.53 5.74
C PRO A 37 -4.84 -13.91 5.91
N GLY A 38 -6.01 -13.96 6.55
CA GLY A 38 -6.74 -15.20 6.77
C GLY A 38 -7.33 -15.81 5.50
N ASN A 39 -7.77 -14.98 4.56
CA ASN A 39 -8.29 -15.39 3.26
C ASN A 39 -7.49 -14.85 2.07
N ASP A 40 -6.33 -14.24 2.36
CA ASP A 40 -5.41 -13.66 1.37
C ASP A 40 -6.07 -12.66 0.41
N GLN A 41 -6.91 -11.78 0.94
CA GLN A 41 -7.71 -10.84 0.18
C GLN A 41 -7.49 -9.40 0.60
N ILE A 42 -7.41 -8.50 -0.38
CA ILE A 42 -7.46 -7.06 -0.20
C ILE A 42 -8.91 -6.59 -0.33
N VAL A 43 -9.37 -5.81 0.62
CA VAL A 43 -10.68 -5.13 0.58
C VAL A 43 -10.44 -3.64 0.47
N MET A 44 -11.07 -3.02 -0.52
CA MET A 44 -10.98 -1.58 -0.79
C MET A 44 -12.36 -0.93 -0.75
N PRO A 45 -12.46 0.33 -0.33
CA PRO A 45 -13.64 1.14 -0.61
C PRO A 45 -13.83 1.29 -2.12
N GLU A 46 -15.10 1.45 -2.55
CA GLU A 46 -15.39 1.87 -3.92
C GLU A 46 -14.72 3.22 -4.23
N ARG A 47 -14.32 3.43 -5.49
CA ARG A 47 -13.62 4.64 -5.92
C ARG A 47 -14.38 5.93 -5.58
N SER A 48 -15.69 5.93 -5.72
CA SER A 48 -16.57 7.06 -5.40
C SER A 48 -16.53 7.51 -3.93
N LEU A 49 -15.97 6.68 -3.03
CA LEU A 49 -15.79 7.02 -1.62
C LEU A 49 -14.51 7.82 -1.33
N PHE A 50 -13.65 8.01 -2.34
CA PHE A 50 -12.43 8.78 -2.20
C PHE A 50 -12.66 10.22 -2.63
N SER A 51 -12.19 11.15 -1.81
CA SER A 51 -12.24 12.59 -2.06
C SER A 51 -10.85 13.20 -1.97
N ALA A 52 -10.66 14.34 -2.63
CA ALA A 52 -9.43 15.10 -2.53
C ALA A 52 -9.20 15.61 -1.12
N THR A 53 -7.93 15.71 -0.72
CA THR A 53 -7.47 16.36 0.50
C THR A 53 -6.79 17.69 0.15
N LYS A 54 -6.17 18.35 1.13
CA LYS A 54 -5.40 19.58 0.87
C LYS A 54 -4.15 19.35 0.01
N THR A 55 -3.61 18.12 0.04
CA THR A 55 -2.31 17.79 -0.57
C THR A 55 -2.40 16.67 -1.59
N SER A 56 -3.58 16.05 -1.79
CA SER A 56 -3.73 14.92 -2.70
C SER A 56 -5.09 14.96 -3.39
N THR A 57 -5.11 14.58 -4.66
CA THR A 57 -6.34 14.35 -5.41
C THR A 57 -7.05 13.09 -4.93
N ALA A 58 -8.33 12.92 -5.26
CA ALA A 58 -9.07 11.67 -4.99
C ALA A 58 -8.37 10.46 -5.63
N THR A 59 -7.85 10.62 -6.83
CA THR A 59 -7.06 9.59 -7.55
C THR A 59 -5.81 9.19 -6.79
N GLU A 60 -5.01 10.16 -6.31
CA GLU A 60 -3.82 9.88 -5.50
C GLU A 60 -4.19 9.18 -4.18
N CYS A 61 -5.27 9.62 -3.53
CA CYS A 61 -5.76 8.98 -2.31
C CYS A 61 -6.14 7.51 -2.55
N PHE A 62 -6.86 7.23 -3.65
CA PHE A 62 -7.26 5.88 -4.01
C PHE A 62 -6.05 4.98 -4.28
N TYR A 63 -5.16 5.37 -5.19
CA TYR A 63 -4.04 4.52 -5.58
C TYR A 63 -2.99 4.37 -4.48
N SER A 64 -2.71 5.41 -3.69
CA SER A 64 -1.79 5.27 -2.56
C SER A 64 -2.32 4.30 -1.50
N THR A 65 -3.63 4.31 -1.22
CA THR A 65 -4.28 3.35 -0.33
C THR A 65 -4.22 1.93 -0.91
N LEU A 66 -4.50 1.78 -2.19
CA LEU A 66 -4.45 0.48 -2.87
C LEU A 66 -3.04 -0.12 -2.86
N LEU A 67 -2.01 0.70 -3.09
CA LEU A 67 -0.61 0.28 -3.02
C LEU A 67 -0.19 -0.08 -1.58
N HIS A 68 -0.67 0.65 -0.58
CA HIS A 68 -0.44 0.35 0.84
C HIS A 68 -0.95 -1.07 1.19
N GLU A 69 -2.17 -1.41 0.78
CA GLU A 69 -2.73 -2.74 1.01
C GLU A 69 -1.96 -3.84 0.25
N HIS A 70 -1.43 -3.53 -0.94
CA HIS A 70 -0.58 -4.46 -1.67
C HIS A 70 0.76 -4.70 -0.98
N VAL A 71 1.33 -3.70 -0.29
CA VAL A 71 2.52 -3.92 0.54
C VAL A 71 2.20 -4.87 1.69
N HIS A 72 1.07 -4.70 2.38
CA HIS A 72 0.62 -5.68 3.39
C HIS A 72 0.45 -7.08 2.81
N TRP A 73 -0.15 -7.19 1.63
CA TRP A 73 -0.33 -8.46 0.93
C TRP A 73 0.99 -9.21 0.72
N THR A 74 2.08 -8.51 0.43
CA THR A 74 3.42 -9.15 0.31
C THR A 74 3.87 -9.82 1.61
N GLY A 75 3.33 -9.42 2.75
CA GLY A 75 3.69 -9.96 4.07
C GLY A 75 3.12 -11.34 4.41
N HIS A 76 2.24 -11.89 3.56
CA HIS A 76 1.68 -13.23 3.77
C HIS A 76 2.78 -14.31 3.85
N LYS A 77 2.49 -15.39 4.59
CA LYS A 77 3.43 -16.51 4.81
C LYS A 77 3.94 -17.18 3.53
N SER A 78 3.16 -17.12 2.45
CA SER A 78 3.56 -17.66 1.13
C SER A 78 4.45 -16.71 0.33
N ARG A 79 4.72 -15.49 0.80
CA ARG A 79 5.51 -14.43 0.14
C ARG A 79 6.68 -14.01 1.01
N ASN A 80 6.66 -12.82 1.58
CA ASN A 80 7.76 -12.32 2.42
C ASN A 80 7.70 -12.78 3.90
N ASP A 81 6.64 -13.48 4.29
CA ASP A 81 6.45 -14.14 5.60
C ASP A 81 6.76 -13.23 6.81
N ARG A 82 6.20 -12.01 6.82
CA ARG A 82 6.41 -11.07 7.93
C ARG A 82 5.17 -10.84 8.81
N LEU A 83 3.99 -11.32 8.38
CA LEU A 83 2.72 -11.20 9.13
C LEU A 83 2.47 -12.35 10.10
N ASP A 84 3.41 -13.28 10.27
CA ASP A 84 3.28 -14.36 11.25
C ASP A 84 3.24 -13.78 12.67
N SER A 85 2.45 -14.43 13.53
CA SER A 85 2.31 -14.15 14.98
C SER A 85 3.64 -14.15 15.76
N LYS A 86 4.70 -14.65 15.15
CA LYS A 86 6.08 -14.60 15.66
C LYS A 86 6.77 -13.25 15.46
N ASN A 87 6.21 -12.35 14.66
CA ASN A 87 6.75 -11.01 14.49
C ASN A 87 6.59 -10.21 15.78
N LYS A 88 7.65 -10.11 16.55
CA LYS A 88 7.67 -9.46 17.87
C LYS A 88 7.55 -7.93 17.81
N ARG A 89 7.61 -7.30 16.62
CA ARG A 89 7.59 -5.84 16.45
C ARG A 89 6.20 -5.24 16.38
N GLY A 90 5.17 -6.06 16.16
CA GLY A 90 3.77 -5.69 16.25
C GLY A 90 3.22 -4.86 15.08
N TYR A 91 1.97 -4.43 15.23
CA TYR A 91 1.18 -3.74 14.22
C TYR A 91 1.82 -2.44 13.72
N ALA A 92 2.34 -1.59 14.61
CA ALA A 92 2.94 -0.31 14.22
C ALA A 92 4.16 -0.47 13.30
N PHE A 93 4.92 -1.55 13.45
CA PHE A 93 6.04 -1.85 12.58
C PHE A 93 5.58 -2.25 11.16
N GLU A 94 4.55 -3.07 11.08
CA GLU A 94 3.97 -3.47 9.79
C GLU A 94 3.34 -2.28 9.05
N GLU A 95 2.62 -1.39 9.77
CA GLU A 95 2.10 -0.14 9.19
C GLU A 95 3.23 0.73 8.63
N LEU A 96 4.34 0.86 9.34
CA LEU A 96 5.49 1.62 8.86
C LEU A 96 6.09 1.02 7.58
N ILE A 97 6.17 -0.31 7.50
CA ILE A 97 6.59 -1.02 6.28
C ILE A 97 5.65 -0.69 5.12
N ALA A 98 4.34 -0.77 5.35
CA ALA A 98 3.33 -0.51 4.34
C ALA A 98 3.37 0.93 3.84
N GLU A 99 3.51 1.90 4.74
CA GLU A 99 3.63 3.32 4.39
C GLU A 99 4.89 3.62 3.58
N ILE A 100 6.05 3.13 4.00
CA ILE A 100 7.31 3.34 3.27
C ILE A 100 7.23 2.67 1.89
N GLY A 101 6.76 1.44 1.82
CA GLY A 101 6.64 0.69 0.57
C GLY A 101 5.65 1.34 -0.40
N ALA A 102 4.50 1.80 0.10
CA ALA A 102 3.52 2.53 -0.70
C ALA A 102 4.08 3.85 -1.23
N ALA A 103 4.83 4.60 -0.42
CA ALA A 103 5.48 5.84 -0.86
C ALA A 103 6.50 5.59 -1.98
N MET A 104 7.31 4.54 -1.87
CA MET A 104 8.25 4.12 -2.92
C MET A 104 7.51 3.79 -4.23
N LEU A 105 6.47 2.97 -4.15
CA LEU A 105 5.65 2.60 -5.32
C LEU A 105 4.93 3.79 -5.94
N CYS A 106 4.41 4.72 -5.13
CA CYS A 106 3.76 5.94 -5.63
C CYS A 106 4.72 6.79 -6.47
N ILE A 107 5.98 6.92 -6.03
CA ILE A 107 7.02 7.65 -6.78
C ILE A 107 7.35 6.89 -8.07
N ASP A 108 7.64 5.61 -8.00
CA ASP A 108 8.08 4.79 -9.14
C ASP A 108 6.99 4.68 -10.22
N LEU A 109 5.73 4.60 -9.81
CA LEU A 109 4.58 4.50 -10.71
C LEU A 109 4.00 5.86 -11.11
N GLY A 110 4.52 6.97 -10.57
CA GLY A 110 4.08 8.33 -10.89
C GLY A 110 2.69 8.67 -10.36
N VAL A 111 2.29 8.11 -9.21
CA VAL A 111 1.00 8.41 -8.56
C VAL A 111 1.06 9.76 -7.86
N SER A 112 2.09 10.00 -7.06
CA SER A 112 2.30 11.25 -6.34
C SER A 112 3.79 11.50 -6.12
N SER A 113 4.19 12.77 -6.17
CA SER A 113 5.55 13.22 -5.82
C SER A 113 5.61 13.87 -4.44
N GLU A 114 4.48 14.04 -3.76
CA GLU A 114 4.36 14.76 -2.50
C GLU A 114 4.00 13.83 -1.34
N ILE A 115 4.48 14.19 -0.14
CA ILE A 115 4.13 13.51 1.11
C ILE A 115 2.74 13.99 1.52
N ARG A 116 1.81 13.08 1.75
CA ARG A 116 0.43 13.38 2.14
C ARG A 116 0.35 13.89 3.58
N ASP A 117 -0.61 14.80 3.86
CA ASP A 117 -0.83 15.38 5.20
C ASP A 117 -1.19 14.32 6.27
N ASP A 118 -1.90 13.27 5.91
CA ASP A 118 -2.23 12.17 6.80
C ASP A 118 -0.97 11.38 7.22
N HIS A 119 0.06 11.31 6.37
CA HIS A 119 1.38 10.77 6.73
C HIS A 119 2.09 11.63 7.79
N LEU A 120 1.82 12.94 7.87
CA LEU A 120 2.41 13.80 8.89
C LEU A 120 1.98 13.43 10.32
N GLN A 121 0.79 12.90 10.51
CA GLN A 121 0.34 12.41 11.83
C GLN A 121 1.10 11.14 12.24
N TYR A 122 1.36 10.25 11.28
CA TYR A 122 2.20 9.08 11.50
C TYR A 122 3.67 9.45 11.73
N LEU A 123 4.20 10.46 11.02
CA LEU A 123 5.58 10.94 11.18
C LEU A 123 5.90 11.35 12.63
N LYS A 124 4.95 11.93 13.38
CA LYS A 124 5.15 12.26 14.80
C LYS A 124 5.32 11.00 15.67
N GLY A 125 4.52 9.96 15.40
CA GLY A 125 4.66 8.67 16.05
C GLY A 125 5.98 7.97 15.68
N TRP A 126 6.40 8.10 14.41
CA TRP A 126 7.65 7.54 13.91
C TRP A 126 8.87 8.27 14.43
N LEU A 127 8.84 9.60 14.56
CA LEU A 127 9.91 10.37 15.17
C LEU A 127 10.14 9.96 16.65
N LYS A 128 9.07 9.64 17.37
CA LYS A 128 9.18 9.10 18.72
C LYS A 128 9.80 7.70 18.69
N ALA A 129 9.33 6.82 17.82
CA ALA A 129 9.89 5.48 17.65
C ALA A 129 11.36 5.51 17.19
N LEU A 130 11.75 6.49 16.34
CA LEU A 130 13.13 6.75 15.92
C LEU A 130 14.04 7.15 17.08
N ASN A 131 13.56 7.99 17.98
CA ASN A 131 14.33 8.41 19.15
C ASN A 131 14.55 7.24 20.12
N ASP A 132 13.58 6.34 20.20
CA ASP A 132 13.61 5.19 21.09
C ASP A 132 14.38 4.00 20.51
N ASP A 133 14.34 3.81 19.16
CA ASP A 133 15.06 2.73 18.47
C ASP A 133 15.38 3.10 17.01
N LYS A 134 16.60 3.55 16.78
CA LYS A 134 17.09 3.91 15.41
C LYS A 134 17.10 2.72 14.45
N ALA A 135 17.21 1.49 14.96
CA ALA A 135 17.18 0.28 14.14
C ALA A 135 15.76 0.02 13.60
N PHE A 136 14.73 0.48 14.30
CA PHE A 136 13.32 0.25 13.94
C PHE A 136 12.98 0.75 12.53
N ILE A 137 13.33 1.99 12.21
CA ILE A 137 13.06 2.54 10.87
C ILE A 137 13.96 1.94 9.80
N LYS A 138 15.23 1.72 10.11
CA LYS A 138 16.16 1.07 9.18
C LYS A 138 15.65 -0.32 8.78
N ASP A 139 15.19 -1.09 9.76
CA ASP A 139 14.67 -2.43 9.52
C ASP A 139 13.32 -2.37 8.78
N ALA A 140 12.44 -1.41 9.11
CA ALA A 140 11.18 -1.21 8.38
C ALA A 140 11.43 -0.84 6.92
N ALA A 141 12.37 0.07 6.63
CA ALA A 141 12.75 0.44 5.27
C ALA A 141 13.32 -0.75 4.49
N ALA A 142 14.14 -1.60 5.13
CA ALA A 142 14.66 -2.80 4.49
C ALA A 142 13.54 -3.82 4.16
N GLN A 143 12.54 -3.96 5.03
CA GLN A 143 11.37 -4.81 4.76
C GLN A 143 10.46 -4.20 3.67
N ALA A 144 10.29 -2.87 3.66
CA ALA A 144 9.57 -2.17 2.60
C ALA A 144 10.24 -2.38 1.24
N GLN A 145 11.57 -2.27 1.16
CA GLN A 145 12.31 -2.56 -0.07
C GLN A 145 12.08 -4.00 -0.54
N LYS A 146 12.12 -4.99 0.36
CA LYS A 146 11.81 -6.39 0.01
C LYS A 146 10.39 -6.56 -0.52
N ALA A 147 9.43 -5.81 0.03
CA ALA A 147 8.05 -5.84 -0.46
C ALA A 147 7.94 -5.29 -1.88
N VAL A 148 8.58 -4.14 -2.15
CA VAL A 148 8.64 -3.54 -3.50
C VAL A 148 9.34 -4.47 -4.48
N ASP A 149 10.52 -4.99 -4.14
CA ASP A 149 11.28 -5.93 -4.97
C ASP A 149 10.45 -7.18 -5.32
N TYR A 150 9.66 -7.68 -4.38
CA TYR A 150 8.76 -8.80 -4.62
C TYR A 150 7.68 -8.44 -5.64
N LEU A 151 7.00 -7.31 -5.49
CA LEU A 151 5.97 -6.84 -6.43
C LEU A 151 6.56 -6.60 -7.82
N ASP A 152 7.75 -6.02 -7.92
CA ASP A 152 8.47 -5.81 -9.17
C ASP A 152 8.86 -7.13 -9.85
N SER A 153 9.22 -8.14 -9.08
CA SER A 153 9.55 -9.47 -9.62
C SER A 153 8.38 -10.15 -10.33
N LEU A 154 7.15 -9.78 -10.01
CA LEU A 154 5.94 -10.30 -10.63
C LEU A 154 5.68 -9.67 -12.01
N GLN A 155 6.22 -8.49 -12.28
CA GLN A 155 6.08 -7.80 -13.57
C GLN A 155 6.79 -8.56 -14.71
N SER A 156 7.98 -9.07 -14.45
CA SER A 156 8.79 -9.79 -15.44
C SER A 156 8.20 -11.14 -15.85
N LYS A 157 7.50 -11.81 -14.95
CA LYS A 157 6.91 -13.13 -15.19
C LYS A 157 5.73 -13.07 -16.17
N THR A 158 4.98 -11.99 -16.14
CA THR A 158 3.81 -11.81 -17.02
C THR A 158 4.21 -11.46 -18.43
N GLN A 159 5.31 -10.72 -18.62
CA GLN A 159 5.85 -10.41 -19.95
C GLN A 159 6.44 -11.64 -20.67
N GLN A 160 7.01 -12.59 -19.95
CA GLN A 160 7.54 -13.83 -20.53
C GLN A 160 6.45 -14.84 -20.88
N ALA A 161 5.30 -14.81 -20.22
CA ALA A 161 4.17 -15.70 -20.52
C ALA A 161 3.33 -15.21 -21.72
N ALA A 162 3.50 -13.95 -22.15
CA ALA A 162 2.81 -13.34 -23.29
C ALA A 162 3.64 -13.29 -24.59
N ALA A 163 4.87 -13.79 -24.56
CA ALA A 163 5.79 -13.91 -25.70
C ALA A 163 5.91 -15.36 -26.16
#